data_ec3778f0ad79cf0fe7a015f7af975af3
#
_entry.id   ec3778f0ad79cf0fe7a015f7af975af3
#
_cell.length_a   1.000
_cell.length_b   1.000
_cell.length_c   1.000
_cell.angle_alpha   90.00
_cell.angle_beta   90.00
_cell.angle_gamma   90.00
#
_symmetry.space_group_name_H-M   'P 1'
#
loop_
_entity.id
_entity.type
_entity.pdbx_description
1 polymer ?
#
loop_
_entity_poly.entity_id
_entity_poly.type
_entity_poly.pdbx_seq_one_letter_code
_entity_poly.pdbx_strand_id
1 'polypeptide(L)'
;MNILAHSRSRSATTNFPFEWAAIDEILEKSDIITLHCPLTPETQGMISKNSIEKMKSSAFLVNTARGPLIDEAALAAALNSGRIAGAACDVVSAEPILPTNPLLGAKNLTLTPHIAWAATEARQRLMTITAQNIQAFLSGKPIHTV
;
A
#
# COMPACT_ATOMS: atom_id res chain seq x y z
N MET A 1 14.30 -14.28 2.47
CA MET A 1 13.71 -13.13 1.76
C MET A 1 14.56 -11.91 2.09
N ASN A 2 14.99 -11.13 1.09
CA ASN A 2 15.66 -9.85 1.31
C ASN A 2 14.60 -8.75 1.36
N ILE A 3 14.69 -7.84 2.33
CA ILE A 3 13.71 -6.79 2.52
C ILE A 3 14.39 -5.44 2.30
N LEU A 4 13.87 -4.68 1.33
CA LEU A 4 14.21 -3.27 1.13
C LEU A 4 13.08 -2.40 1.67
N ALA A 5 13.42 -1.34 2.39
CA ALA A 5 12.43 -0.43 2.96
C ALA A 5 12.71 1.02 2.57
N HIS A 6 11.65 1.78 2.34
CA HIS A 6 11.69 3.23 2.17
C HIS A 6 10.74 3.90 3.16
N SER A 7 11.20 4.94 3.81
CA SER A 7 10.36 5.81 4.63
C SER A 7 10.94 7.22 4.67
N ARG A 8 10.09 8.22 4.86
CA ARG A 8 10.50 9.62 5.07
C ARG A 8 11.42 9.75 6.30
N SER A 9 11.09 9.03 7.37
CA SER A 9 11.92 8.97 8.59
C SER A 9 12.53 7.57 8.72
N ARG A 10 13.87 7.50 8.81
CA ARG A 10 14.60 6.23 8.98
C ARG A 10 14.71 5.85 10.46
N SER A 11 13.58 5.70 11.16
CA SER A 11 13.54 5.40 12.60
C SER A 11 12.76 4.13 12.93
N ALA A 12 12.96 3.05 12.16
CA ALA A 12 12.32 1.78 12.46
C ALA A 12 13.28 0.88 13.24
N THR A 13 12.84 0.37 14.38
CA THR A 13 13.44 -0.78 15.07
C THR A 13 12.60 -2.01 14.72
N THR A 14 13.23 -3.01 14.13
CA THR A 14 12.58 -4.29 13.79
C THR A 14 13.36 -5.44 14.41
N ASN A 15 12.70 -6.56 14.61
CA ASN A 15 13.34 -7.81 15.05
C ASN A 15 13.78 -8.70 13.87
N PHE A 16 13.78 -8.16 12.65
CA PHE A 16 14.25 -8.83 11.45
C PHE A 16 15.16 -7.90 10.62
N PRO A 17 16.12 -8.44 9.86
CA PRO A 17 17.00 -7.64 9.04
C PRO A 17 16.28 -7.06 7.82
N PHE A 18 16.57 -5.80 7.50
CA PHE A 18 16.16 -5.11 6.29
C PHE A 18 17.19 -4.04 5.91
N GLU A 19 17.13 -3.54 4.69
CA GLU A 19 18.00 -2.48 4.19
C GLU A 19 17.17 -1.25 3.80
N TRP A 20 17.66 -0.06 4.16
CA TRP A 20 17.08 1.18 3.68
C TRP A 20 17.50 1.44 2.23
N ALA A 21 16.53 1.66 1.35
CA ALA A 21 16.77 1.91 -0.06
C ALA A 21 16.04 3.17 -0.55
N ALA A 22 16.51 3.74 -1.65
CA ALA A 22 15.77 4.74 -2.39
C ALA A 22 14.56 4.11 -3.11
N ILE A 23 13.53 4.91 -3.43
CA ILE A 23 12.33 4.42 -4.12
C ILE A 23 12.71 3.76 -5.46
N ASP A 24 13.57 4.41 -6.24
CA ASP A 24 14.00 3.87 -7.53
C ASP A 24 14.68 2.51 -7.39
N GLU A 25 15.53 2.35 -6.37
CA GLU A 25 16.18 1.07 -6.10
C GLU A 25 15.18 -0.03 -5.72
N ILE A 26 14.14 0.30 -4.93
CA ILE A 26 13.05 -0.64 -4.62
C ILE A 26 12.32 -1.05 -5.90
N LEU A 27 11.98 -0.08 -6.76
CA LEU A 27 11.29 -0.35 -8.01
C LEU A 27 12.10 -1.30 -8.91
N GLU A 28 13.41 -1.07 -9.05
CA GLU A 28 14.28 -1.83 -9.95
C GLU A 28 14.62 -3.23 -9.44
N LYS A 29 14.76 -3.40 -8.11
CA LYS A 29 15.31 -4.63 -7.52
C LYS A 29 14.27 -5.57 -6.94
N SER A 30 13.07 -5.07 -6.61
CA SER A 30 12.09 -5.87 -5.88
C SER A 30 11.28 -6.79 -6.79
N ASP A 31 10.98 -7.99 -6.29
CA ASP A 31 10.06 -8.93 -6.91
C ASP A 31 8.62 -8.68 -6.46
N ILE A 32 8.45 -8.15 -5.24
CA ILE A 32 7.16 -7.75 -4.67
C ILE A 32 7.34 -6.35 -4.08
N ILE A 33 6.47 -5.42 -4.46
CA ILE A 33 6.42 -4.06 -3.94
C ILE A 33 5.09 -3.88 -3.22
N THR A 34 5.13 -3.43 -1.96
CA THR A 34 3.93 -3.19 -1.16
C THR A 34 3.92 -1.77 -0.61
N LEU A 35 2.77 -1.10 -0.72
CA LEU A 35 2.61 0.29 -0.33
C LEU A 35 1.96 0.39 1.04
N HIS A 36 2.60 1.17 1.95
CA HIS A 36 2.14 1.38 3.33
C HIS A 36 2.24 2.85 3.76
N CYS A 37 2.59 3.76 2.84
CA CYS A 37 2.69 5.18 3.14
C CYS A 37 1.32 5.87 3.14
N PRO A 38 1.15 6.97 3.89
CA PRO A 38 -0.05 7.79 3.81
C PRO A 38 -0.13 8.50 2.45
N LEU A 39 -1.35 8.86 2.06
CA LEU A 39 -1.58 9.74 0.91
C LEU A 39 -1.29 11.19 1.32
N THR A 40 -0.34 11.80 0.65
CA THR A 40 0.03 13.21 0.78
C THR A 40 0.24 13.80 -0.62
N PRO A 41 0.38 15.12 -0.78
CA PRO A 41 0.72 15.70 -2.07
C PRO A 41 1.98 15.09 -2.71
N GLU A 42 2.97 14.70 -1.89
CA GLU A 42 4.24 14.12 -2.35
C GLU A 42 4.12 12.65 -2.74
N THR A 43 3.16 11.92 -2.17
CA THR A 43 2.97 10.48 -2.44
C THR A 43 1.86 10.20 -3.45
N GLN A 44 1.02 11.17 -3.75
CA GLN A 44 -0.01 11.04 -4.77
C GLN A 44 0.61 10.72 -6.13
N GLY A 45 0.15 9.64 -6.76
CA GLY A 45 0.66 9.18 -8.06
C GLY A 45 2.12 8.73 -8.03
N MET A 46 2.68 8.39 -6.86
CA MET A 46 4.07 7.92 -6.75
C MET A 46 4.33 6.67 -7.60
N ILE A 47 3.32 5.83 -7.76
CA ILE A 47 3.34 4.72 -8.71
C ILE A 47 2.70 5.20 -10.02
N SER A 48 3.48 5.90 -10.80
CA SER A 48 3.16 6.44 -12.11
C SER A 48 3.57 5.48 -13.24
N LYS A 49 3.27 5.83 -14.48
CA LYS A 49 3.81 5.11 -15.65
C LYS A 49 5.34 4.99 -15.57
N ASN A 50 6.05 6.08 -15.25
CA ASN A 50 7.52 6.06 -15.15
C ASN A 50 8.03 5.16 -14.04
N SER A 51 7.32 5.11 -12.90
CA SER A 51 7.66 4.20 -11.79
C SER A 51 7.48 2.74 -12.20
N ILE A 52 6.39 2.42 -12.88
CA ILE A 52 6.09 1.07 -13.37
C ILE A 52 7.12 0.62 -14.41
N GLU A 53 7.59 1.53 -15.27
CA GLU A 53 8.64 1.23 -16.25
C GLU A 53 10.00 0.86 -15.63
N LYS A 54 10.24 1.21 -14.38
CA LYS A 54 11.45 0.80 -13.63
C LYS A 54 11.32 -0.59 -12.99
N MET A 55 10.10 -1.10 -12.80
CA MET A 55 9.88 -2.38 -12.13
C MET A 55 10.39 -3.55 -12.99
N LYS A 56 10.69 -4.67 -12.37
CA LYS A 56 10.93 -5.93 -13.07
C LYS A 56 9.65 -6.37 -13.80
N SER A 57 9.78 -7.00 -14.95
CA SER A 57 8.62 -7.57 -15.64
C SER A 57 7.96 -8.72 -14.88
N SER A 58 8.69 -9.36 -13.96
CA SER A 58 8.18 -10.37 -13.03
C SER A 58 7.61 -9.79 -11.73
N ALA A 59 7.63 -8.47 -11.54
CA ALA A 59 7.23 -7.84 -10.28
C ALA A 59 5.72 -7.91 -10.05
N PHE A 60 5.36 -8.01 -8.76
CA PHE A 60 4.00 -7.84 -8.25
C PHE A 60 3.90 -6.55 -7.43
N LEU A 61 2.82 -5.78 -7.65
CA LEU A 61 2.50 -4.58 -6.89
C LEU A 61 1.32 -4.85 -5.96
N VAL A 62 1.44 -4.49 -4.67
CA VAL A 62 0.37 -4.64 -3.68
C VAL A 62 0.05 -3.29 -3.06
N ASN A 63 -1.23 -2.88 -3.09
CA ASN A 63 -1.69 -1.64 -2.46
C ASN A 63 -2.83 -1.92 -1.48
N THR A 64 -2.52 -1.83 -0.20
CA THR A 64 -3.50 -1.85 0.89
C THR A 64 -3.49 -0.52 1.67
N ALA A 65 -2.88 0.53 1.10
CA ALA A 65 -2.74 1.83 1.74
C ALA A 65 -3.82 2.82 1.28
N ARG A 66 -3.64 3.46 0.11
CA ARG A 66 -4.61 4.39 -0.49
C ARG A 66 -4.57 4.31 -2.01
N GLY A 67 -5.74 4.33 -2.64
CA GLY A 67 -5.88 4.24 -4.10
C GLY A 67 -5.07 5.26 -4.87
N PRO A 68 -5.17 6.57 -4.57
CA PRO A 68 -4.46 7.62 -5.32
C PRO A 68 -2.93 7.62 -5.21
N LEU A 69 -2.32 6.68 -4.48
CA LEU A 69 -0.86 6.43 -4.56
C LEU A 69 -0.46 5.91 -5.94
N ILE A 70 -1.40 5.31 -6.68
CA ILE A 70 -1.19 4.68 -7.98
C ILE A 70 -1.96 5.47 -9.05
N ASP A 71 -1.32 5.70 -10.20
CA ASP A 71 -1.99 6.03 -11.44
C ASP A 71 -2.69 4.75 -11.96
N GLU A 72 -4.00 4.64 -11.73
CA GLU A 72 -4.80 3.47 -12.07
C GLU A 72 -4.84 3.18 -13.57
N ALA A 73 -4.81 4.23 -14.41
CA ALA A 73 -4.77 4.06 -15.86
C ALA A 73 -3.41 3.49 -16.32
N ALA A 74 -2.32 3.99 -15.76
CA ALA A 74 -0.98 3.47 -16.03
C ALA A 74 -0.83 2.02 -15.54
N LEU A 75 -1.36 1.68 -14.35
CA LEU A 75 -1.33 0.32 -13.83
C LEU A 75 -2.13 -0.63 -14.72
N ALA A 76 -3.35 -0.27 -15.11
CA ALA A 76 -4.19 -1.09 -16.00
C ALA A 76 -3.50 -1.34 -17.35
N ALA A 77 -2.90 -0.31 -17.94
CA ALA A 77 -2.15 -0.43 -19.20
C ALA A 77 -0.94 -1.36 -19.05
N ALA A 78 -0.19 -1.25 -17.96
CA ALA A 78 0.98 -2.08 -17.68
C ALA A 78 0.60 -3.55 -17.48
N LEU A 79 -0.47 -3.84 -16.76
CA LEU A 79 -0.98 -5.20 -16.56
C LEU A 79 -1.47 -5.81 -17.89
N ASN A 80 -2.23 -5.05 -18.67
CA ASN A 80 -2.76 -5.52 -19.95
C ASN A 80 -1.67 -5.79 -21.00
N SER A 81 -0.56 -5.04 -20.96
CA SER A 81 0.59 -5.26 -21.83
C SER A 81 1.59 -6.31 -21.30
N GLY A 82 1.42 -6.79 -20.06
CA GLY A 82 2.38 -7.70 -19.42
C GLY A 82 3.69 -7.02 -19.01
N ARG A 83 3.68 -5.69 -18.80
CA ARG A 83 4.87 -4.94 -18.35
C ARG A 83 5.29 -5.32 -16.93
N ILE A 84 4.33 -5.69 -16.08
CA ILE A 84 4.54 -6.32 -14.77
C ILE A 84 3.68 -7.58 -14.67
N ALA A 85 4.06 -8.50 -13.78
CA ALA A 85 3.41 -9.81 -13.67
C ALA A 85 2.00 -9.75 -13.11
N GLY A 86 1.75 -8.86 -12.16
CA GLY A 86 0.43 -8.74 -11.54
C GLY A 86 0.35 -7.65 -10.49
N ALA A 87 -0.86 -7.41 -9.99
CA ALA A 87 -1.10 -6.51 -8.87
C ALA A 87 -2.25 -7.00 -7.99
N ALA A 88 -2.26 -6.51 -6.74
CA ALA A 88 -3.38 -6.65 -5.81
C ALA A 88 -3.68 -5.30 -5.18
N CYS A 89 -4.93 -4.82 -5.31
CA CYS A 89 -5.35 -3.55 -4.76
C CYS A 89 -6.59 -3.76 -3.89
N ASP A 90 -6.47 -3.41 -2.60
CA ASP A 90 -7.60 -3.39 -1.66
C ASP A 90 -8.29 -2.02 -1.65
N VAL A 91 -7.66 -1.03 -2.26
CA VAL A 91 -8.07 0.37 -2.30
C VAL A 91 -8.00 0.92 -3.72
N VAL A 92 -8.91 1.82 -4.05
CA VAL A 92 -9.00 2.50 -5.35
C VAL A 92 -9.21 4.01 -5.17
N SER A 93 -9.05 4.77 -6.27
CA SER A 93 -9.13 6.24 -6.22
C SER A 93 -10.49 6.79 -5.80
N ALA A 94 -11.57 6.08 -6.13
CA ALA A 94 -12.93 6.39 -5.70
C ALA A 94 -13.60 5.14 -5.14
N GLU A 95 -14.08 5.24 -3.91
CA GLU A 95 -14.75 4.14 -3.20
C GLU A 95 -16.20 4.54 -2.84
N PRO A 96 -17.20 3.74 -3.29
CA PRO A 96 -17.12 2.52 -4.09
C PRO A 96 -16.51 2.72 -5.47
N ILE A 97 -15.88 1.66 -6.02
CA ILE A 97 -15.25 1.71 -7.33
C ILE A 97 -16.25 2.11 -8.42
N LEU A 98 -15.85 3.05 -9.26
CA LEU A 98 -16.69 3.52 -10.37
C LEU A 98 -16.74 2.48 -11.50
N PRO A 99 -17.87 2.30 -12.20
CA PRO A 99 -17.97 1.39 -13.35
C PRO A 99 -16.99 1.71 -14.49
N THR A 100 -16.50 2.96 -14.56
CA THR A 100 -15.55 3.42 -15.56
C THR A 100 -14.09 3.26 -15.12
N ASN A 101 -13.84 2.73 -13.93
CA ASN A 101 -12.47 2.57 -13.43
C ASN A 101 -11.69 1.58 -14.31
N PRO A 102 -10.52 1.97 -14.84
CA PRO A 102 -9.75 1.15 -15.78
C PRO A 102 -9.25 -0.18 -15.17
N LEU A 103 -9.16 -0.26 -13.85
CA LEU A 103 -8.74 -1.47 -13.16
C LEU A 103 -9.73 -2.63 -13.30
N LEU A 104 -11.02 -2.36 -13.52
CA LEU A 104 -12.04 -3.41 -13.67
C LEU A 104 -11.81 -4.32 -14.88
N GLY A 105 -11.12 -3.84 -15.91
CA GLY A 105 -10.76 -4.60 -17.10
C GLY A 105 -9.29 -5.06 -17.14
N ALA A 106 -8.52 -4.85 -16.09
CA ALA A 106 -7.10 -5.16 -16.07
C ALA A 106 -6.85 -6.67 -15.86
N LYS A 107 -5.88 -7.22 -16.61
CA LYS A 107 -5.43 -8.60 -16.48
C LYS A 107 -4.56 -8.76 -15.22
N ASN A 108 -4.53 -9.97 -14.64
CA ASN A 108 -3.65 -10.32 -13.53
C ASN A 108 -3.76 -9.35 -12.34
N LEU A 109 -4.97 -8.84 -12.10
CA LEU A 109 -5.29 -7.95 -11.00
C LEU A 109 -6.27 -8.62 -10.03
N THR A 110 -5.95 -8.59 -8.75
CA THR A 110 -6.89 -8.90 -7.67
C THR A 110 -7.38 -7.60 -7.06
N LEU A 111 -8.71 -7.39 -7.05
CA LEU A 111 -9.35 -6.27 -6.35
C LEU A 111 -10.15 -6.79 -5.16
N THR A 112 -10.00 -6.12 -4.02
CA THR A 112 -10.82 -6.38 -2.83
C THR A 112 -11.45 -5.05 -2.35
N PRO A 113 -12.63 -5.07 -1.70
CA PRO A 113 -13.40 -3.86 -1.42
C PRO A 113 -13.02 -3.22 -0.08
N HIS A 114 -11.75 -2.82 0.07
CA HIS A 114 -11.18 -2.16 1.26
C HIS A 114 -11.38 -2.97 2.54
N ILE A 115 -11.01 -4.24 2.50
CA ILE A 115 -11.21 -5.22 3.58
C ILE A 115 -9.92 -5.83 4.12
N ALA A 116 -8.75 -5.31 3.76
CA ALA A 116 -7.46 -5.83 4.26
C ALA A 116 -7.33 -5.75 5.80
N TRP A 117 -8.13 -4.90 6.45
CA TRP A 117 -8.25 -4.78 7.91
C TRP A 117 -9.21 -5.79 8.55
N ALA A 118 -9.99 -6.54 7.79
CA ALA A 118 -11.19 -7.25 8.27
C ALA A 118 -10.92 -8.59 8.97
N ALA A 119 -9.64 -9.00 9.09
CA ALA A 119 -9.29 -10.22 9.85
C ALA A 119 -9.79 -10.12 11.30
N THR A 120 -10.34 -11.24 11.82
CA THR A 120 -10.93 -11.31 13.17
C THR A 120 -9.97 -10.79 14.22
N GLU A 121 -8.70 -11.21 14.16
CA GLU A 121 -7.65 -10.83 15.12
C GLU A 121 -7.33 -9.33 15.04
N ALA A 122 -7.33 -8.76 13.85
CA ALA A 122 -7.10 -7.33 13.65
C ALA A 122 -8.26 -6.51 14.25
N ARG A 123 -9.49 -6.93 14.01
CA ARG A 123 -10.69 -6.28 14.57
C ARG A 123 -10.73 -6.37 16.09
N GLN A 124 -10.42 -7.53 16.67
CA GLN A 124 -10.34 -7.70 18.13
C GLN A 124 -9.29 -6.77 18.74
N ARG A 125 -8.09 -6.69 18.15
CA ARG A 125 -7.06 -5.74 18.60
C ARG A 125 -7.52 -4.29 18.52
N LEU A 126 -8.16 -3.90 17.42
CA LEU A 126 -8.68 -2.53 17.25
C LEU A 126 -9.71 -2.18 18.33
N MET A 127 -10.66 -3.07 18.61
CA MET A 127 -11.66 -2.86 19.67
C MET A 127 -11.01 -2.73 21.06
N THR A 128 -10.02 -3.57 21.37
CA THR A 128 -9.28 -3.51 22.62
C THR A 128 -8.54 -2.19 22.77
N ILE A 129 -7.80 -1.76 21.74
CA ILE A 129 -7.06 -0.49 21.75
C ILE A 129 -8.01 0.70 21.86
N THR A 130 -9.15 0.67 21.18
CA THR A 130 -10.17 1.73 21.26
C THR A 130 -10.69 1.85 22.71
N ALA A 131 -11.04 0.75 23.35
CA ALA A 131 -11.49 0.77 24.75
C ALA A 131 -10.41 1.31 25.69
N GLN A 132 -9.14 0.91 25.49
CA GLN A 132 -8.01 1.42 26.28
C GLN A 132 -7.81 2.93 26.07
N ASN A 133 -7.92 3.43 24.85
CA ASN A 133 -7.80 4.85 24.54
C ASN A 133 -8.90 5.68 25.24
N ILE A 134 -10.15 5.21 25.21
CA ILE A 134 -11.27 5.85 25.90
C ILE A 134 -11.02 5.87 27.42
N GLN A 135 -10.63 4.75 28.02
CA GLN A 135 -10.34 4.67 29.45
C GLN A 135 -9.19 5.61 29.86
N ALA A 136 -8.12 5.65 29.07
CA ALA A 136 -6.98 6.52 29.30
C ALA A 136 -7.36 8.00 29.19
N PHE A 137 -8.17 8.36 28.21
CA PHE A 137 -8.71 9.72 28.05
C PHE A 137 -9.56 10.13 29.25
N LEU A 138 -10.50 9.30 29.69
CA LEU A 138 -11.37 9.57 30.83
C LEU A 138 -10.59 9.66 32.14
N SER A 139 -9.46 8.99 32.27
CA SER A 139 -8.58 9.07 33.45
C SER A 139 -7.61 10.27 33.41
N GLY A 140 -7.69 11.13 32.40
CA GLY A 140 -6.79 12.28 32.21
C GLY A 140 -5.37 11.93 31.78
N LYS A 141 -5.13 10.70 31.30
CA LYS A 141 -3.82 10.21 30.84
C LYS A 141 -3.94 9.62 29.43
N PRO A 142 -4.23 10.45 28.42
CA PRO A 142 -4.43 9.95 27.05
C PRO A 142 -3.17 9.23 26.54
N ILE A 143 -3.39 8.17 25.79
CA ILE A 143 -2.35 7.35 25.11
C ILE A 143 -2.60 7.35 23.61
N HIS A 144 -1.57 7.02 22.80
CA HIS A 144 -1.63 6.98 21.33
C HIS A 144 -2.13 8.32 20.72
N THR A 145 -1.70 9.43 21.28
CA THR A 145 -2.00 10.78 20.76
C THR A 145 -1.15 11.08 19.51
N VAL A 146 -1.69 11.87 18.58
CA VAL A 146 -1.05 12.38 17.36
C VAL A 146 -0.75 13.87 17.49
#